data_00548ecb7f0a8949d960e7be6def34df
#
_entry.id   00548ecb7f0a8949d960e7be6def34df
#
_cell.length_a   1.000
_cell.length_b   1.000
_cell.length_c   1.000
_cell.angle_alpha   90.00
_cell.angle_beta   90.00
_cell.angle_gamma   90.00
#
_symmetry.space_group_name_H-M   'P 1'
#
loop_
_entity.id
_entity.type
_entity.pdbx_description
1 polymer ?
#
loop_
_entity_poly.entity_id
_entity_poly.type
_entity_poly.pdbx_seq_one_letter_code
_entity_poly.pdbx_strand_id
1 'polypeptide(L)'
;MTEFKPIKAGKVREIYDNGDSLIMVATDRISAFDYILKNKITNKGKVLTQMSKFWFDYTRDVVPNHLISVDNKEMPEYFQQPEFEGKCTMCRKLTMLPIECIVRGYITGSGRSEEHTSELQSQR
;
A
#
# COMPACT_ATOMS: atom_id res chain seq x y z
N MET A 1 -5.80 6.89 25.07
CA MET A 1 -5.32 6.41 23.76
C MET A 1 -4.42 7.44 23.12
N THR A 2 -3.23 7.01 22.69
CA THR A 2 -2.28 7.91 22.03
C THR A 2 -2.71 8.11 20.59
N GLU A 3 -2.81 9.36 20.16
CA GLU A 3 -3.12 9.68 18.78
C GLU A 3 -1.86 9.59 17.92
N PHE A 4 -1.96 8.89 16.81
CA PHE A 4 -0.88 8.78 15.83
C PHE A 4 -1.13 9.75 14.69
N LYS A 5 -0.06 10.37 14.21
CA LYS A 5 -0.12 11.21 13.01
C LYS A 5 0.67 10.50 11.91
N PRO A 6 0.16 10.49 10.67
CA PRO A 6 0.90 9.85 9.59
C PRO A 6 2.21 10.59 9.32
N ILE A 7 3.29 9.84 9.15
CA ILE A 7 4.58 10.41 8.73
C ILE A 7 4.57 10.70 7.23
N LYS A 8 3.68 10.06 6.50
CA LYS A 8 3.49 10.30 5.07
C LYS A 8 2.05 9.99 4.70
N ALA A 9 1.40 10.92 4.03
CA ALA A 9 0.05 10.73 3.52
C ALA A 9 0.10 10.81 1.99
N GLY A 10 -0.20 9.68 1.34
CA GLY A 10 -0.32 9.63 -0.11
C GLY A 10 -1.77 9.87 -0.55
N LYS A 11 -2.03 9.72 -1.84
CA LYS A 11 -3.36 9.94 -2.41
C LYS A 11 -4.42 8.99 -1.85
N VAL A 12 -4.05 7.74 -1.64
CA VAL A 12 -4.97 6.70 -1.18
C VAL A 12 -4.44 5.91 0.01
N ARG A 13 -3.29 6.27 0.54
CA ARG A 13 -2.62 5.51 1.59
C ARG A 13 -1.97 6.43 2.61
N GLU A 14 -1.91 5.98 3.85
CA GLU A 14 -1.25 6.72 4.93
C GLU A 14 -0.25 5.79 5.61
N ILE A 15 0.88 6.34 6.03
CA ILE A 15 1.95 5.58 6.69
C ILE A 15 2.21 6.17 8.06
N TYR A 16 2.20 5.31 9.07
CA TYR A 16 2.43 5.68 10.48
C TYR A 16 3.68 4.98 10.99
N ASP A 17 4.40 5.67 11.84
CA ASP A 17 5.58 5.11 12.51
C ASP A 17 5.15 4.45 13.82
N ASN A 18 5.47 3.16 13.98
CA ASN A 18 5.16 2.38 15.18
C ASN A 18 6.44 1.98 15.94
N GLY A 19 7.50 2.79 15.86
CA GLY A 19 8.77 2.47 16.50
C GLY A 19 9.59 1.49 15.67
N ASP A 20 9.45 0.20 15.96
CA ASP A 20 10.20 -0.86 15.27
C ASP A 20 9.63 -1.20 13.89
N SER A 21 8.42 -0.77 13.61
CA SER A 21 7.68 -1.14 12.41
C SER A 21 6.95 0.06 11.84
N LEU A 22 6.38 -0.12 10.65
CA LEU A 22 5.50 0.85 10.03
C LEU A 22 4.09 0.25 9.95
N ILE A 23 3.10 1.12 10.07
CA ILE A 23 1.71 0.73 9.85
C ILE A 23 1.20 1.51 8.64
N MET A 24 0.82 0.80 7.59
CA MET A 24 0.26 1.38 6.39
C MET A 24 -1.25 1.18 6.39
N VAL A 25 -1.97 2.28 6.17
CA VAL A 25 -3.44 2.25 6.10
C VAL A 25 -3.85 2.45 4.64
N ALA A 26 -4.53 1.47 4.09
CA ALA A 26 -5.14 1.58 2.77
C ALA A 26 -6.53 2.19 2.95
N THR A 27 -6.72 3.42 2.49
CA THR A 27 -7.99 4.12 2.65
C THR A 27 -8.98 3.71 1.55
N ASP A 28 -10.24 4.12 1.71
CA ASP A 28 -11.26 3.90 0.69
C ASP A 28 -11.27 4.99 -0.39
N ARG A 29 -10.32 5.94 -0.31
CA ARG A 29 -10.18 6.99 -1.31
C ARG A 29 -9.77 6.39 -2.65
N ILE A 30 -10.21 7.02 -3.73
CA ILE A 30 -9.83 6.64 -5.09
C ILE A 30 -9.22 7.83 -5.81
N SER A 31 -8.19 7.58 -6.60
CA SER A 31 -7.49 8.58 -7.38
C SER A 31 -7.53 8.21 -8.85
N ALA A 32 -7.79 9.19 -9.71
CA ALA A 32 -7.75 9.01 -11.16
C ALA A 32 -7.03 10.22 -11.76
N PHE A 33 -6.08 9.97 -12.66
CA PHE A 33 -5.25 11.02 -13.27
C PHE A 33 -4.63 11.96 -12.22
N ASP A 34 -4.12 11.35 -11.13
CA ASP A 34 -3.50 12.04 -9.99
C ASP A 34 -4.44 12.96 -9.19
N TYR A 35 -5.73 12.86 -9.41
CA TYR A 35 -6.74 13.62 -8.70
C TYR A 35 -7.51 12.70 -7.75
N ILE A 36 -7.63 13.12 -6.48
CA ILE A 36 -8.42 12.36 -5.48
C ILE A 36 -9.89 12.71 -5.66
N LEU A 37 -10.69 11.70 -5.98
CA LEU A 37 -12.12 11.89 -6.21
C LEU A 37 -12.84 12.15 -4.89
N LYS A 38 -13.97 12.88 -4.96
CA LYS A 38 -14.75 13.23 -3.76
C LYS A 38 -15.38 12.00 -3.11
N ASN A 39 -15.84 11.05 -3.93
CA ASN A 39 -16.50 9.85 -3.43
C ASN A 39 -15.46 8.78 -3.12
N LYS A 40 -15.69 8.08 -2.01
CA LYS A 40 -14.89 6.94 -1.61
C LYS A 40 -15.56 5.66 -2.09
N ILE A 41 -14.77 4.60 -2.23
CA ILE A 41 -15.33 3.28 -2.56
C ILE A 41 -15.33 2.46 -1.29
N THR A 42 -16.50 2.12 -0.80
CA THR A 42 -16.69 1.38 0.43
C THR A 42 -15.94 0.04 0.38
N ASN A 43 -15.18 -0.25 1.44
CA ASN A 43 -14.37 -1.47 1.58
C ASN A 43 -13.20 -1.60 0.61
N LYS A 44 -12.88 -0.58 -0.17
CA LYS A 44 -11.72 -0.62 -1.07
C LYS A 44 -10.43 -0.92 -0.29
N GLY A 45 -10.23 -0.24 0.86
CA GLY A 45 -9.05 -0.47 1.68
C GLY A 45 -8.96 -1.90 2.19
N LYS A 46 -10.10 -2.47 2.61
CA LYS A 46 -10.14 -3.87 3.08
C LYS A 46 -9.78 -4.85 1.97
N VAL A 47 -10.32 -4.64 0.78
CA VAL A 47 -10.04 -5.50 -0.36
C VAL A 47 -8.56 -5.45 -0.72
N LEU A 48 -7.99 -4.26 -0.82
CA LEU A 48 -6.58 -4.09 -1.16
C LEU A 48 -5.65 -4.73 -0.12
N THR A 49 -5.98 -4.57 1.16
CA THR A 49 -5.18 -5.16 2.24
C THR A 49 -5.23 -6.68 2.19
N GLN A 50 -6.39 -7.27 1.95
CA GLN A 50 -6.53 -8.72 1.87
C GLN A 50 -5.87 -9.28 0.62
N MET A 51 -5.95 -8.59 -0.49
CA MET A 51 -5.24 -8.99 -1.71
C MET A 51 -3.73 -8.97 -1.50
N SER A 52 -3.22 -7.94 -0.86
CA SER A 52 -1.79 -7.84 -0.54
C SER A 52 -1.35 -8.98 0.36
N LYS A 53 -2.15 -9.28 1.41
CA LYS A 53 -1.85 -10.40 2.31
C LYS A 53 -1.80 -11.72 1.55
N PHE A 54 -2.79 -11.96 0.69
CA PHE A 54 -2.84 -13.18 -0.11
C PHE A 54 -1.57 -13.35 -0.93
N TRP A 55 -1.16 -12.31 -1.66
CA TRP A 55 0.01 -12.39 -2.53
C TRP A 55 1.32 -12.50 -1.75
N PHE A 56 1.43 -11.81 -0.62
CA PHE A 56 2.61 -11.95 0.24
C PHE A 56 2.73 -13.38 0.79
N ASP A 57 1.63 -13.99 1.20
CA ASP A 57 1.63 -15.36 1.68
C ASP A 57 1.93 -16.36 0.54
N TYR A 58 1.33 -16.13 -0.62
CA TYR A 58 1.48 -17.00 -1.77
C TYR A 58 2.91 -16.99 -2.33
N THR A 59 3.58 -15.84 -2.32
CA THR A 59 4.93 -15.70 -2.86
C THR A 59 6.02 -15.78 -1.79
N ARG A 60 5.67 -16.18 -0.58
CA ARG A 60 6.62 -16.26 0.54
C ARG A 60 7.83 -17.13 0.21
N ASP A 61 7.61 -18.22 -0.50
CA ASP A 61 8.67 -19.16 -0.89
C ASP A 61 9.55 -18.63 -2.03
N VAL A 62 9.09 -17.60 -2.73
CA VAL A 62 9.82 -17.00 -3.85
C VAL A 62 10.79 -15.95 -3.35
N VAL A 63 10.32 -15.06 -2.46
CA VAL A 63 11.12 -13.96 -1.93
C VAL A 63 10.57 -13.54 -0.57
N PRO A 64 11.45 -13.24 0.41
CA PRO A 64 11.01 -12.67 1.68
C PRO A 64 10.31 -11.33 1.45
N ASN A 65 9.34 -11.01 2.29
CA ASN A 65 8.62 -9.74 2.22
C ASN A 65 8.64 -9.03 3.58
N HIS A 66 8.15 -7.81 3.60
CA HIS A 66 8.18 -6.95 4.80
C HIS A 66 6.95 -7.11 5.69
N LEU A 67 5.99 -7.93 5.30
CA LEU A 67 4.74 -8.09 6.05
C LEU A 67 4.98 -8.72 7.41
N ILE A 68 4.47 -8.09 8.47
CA ILE A 68 4.43 -8.66 9.81
C ILE A 68 3.03 -9.18 10.11
N SER A 69 2.01 -8.33 9.97
CA SER A 69 0.64 -8.69 10.28
C SER A 69 -0.35 -7.76 9.60
N VAL A 70 -1.56 -8.26 9.35
CA VAL A 70 -2.71 -7.45 8.92
C VAL A 70 -3.81 -7.45 9.98
N ASP A 71 -3.57 -8.07 11.14
CA ASP A 71 -4.54 -8.14 12.23
C ASP A 71 -4.44 -6.88 13.09
N ASN A 72 -5.51 -6.09 13.11
CA ASN A 72 -5.55 -4.86 13.89
C ASN A 72 -5.37 -5.10 15.39
N LYS A 73 -5.68 -6.29 15.88
CA LYS A 73 -5.50 -6.64 17.29
C LYS A 73 -4.04 -6.70 17.70
N GLU A 74 -3.14 -6.91 16.77
CA GLU A 74 -1.71 -6.95 17.02
C GLU A 74 -1.06 -5.56 16.94
N MET A 75 -1.85 -4.55 16.62
CA MET A 75 -1.41 -3.17 16.43
C MET A 75 -1.78 -2.32 17.67
N PRO A 76 -1.20 -1.11 17.80
CA PRO A 76 -1.60 -0.20 18.87
C PRO A 76 -3.10 0.08 18.87
N GLU A 77 -3.63 0.40 20.04
CA GLU A 77 -5.06 0.62 20.25
C GLU A 77 -5.66 1.63 19.27
N TYR A 78 -4.89 2.64 18.88
CA TYR A 78 -5.35 3.63 17.90
C TYR A 78 -5.82 2.99 16.60
N PHE A 79 -5.17 1.93 16.15
CA PHE A 79 -5.50 1.24 14.90
C PHE A 79 -6.57 0.16 15.07
N GLN A 80 -7.08 -0.03 16.28
CA GLN A 80 -8.16 -0.97 16.54
C GLN A 80 -9.55 -0.33 16.43
N GLN A 81 -9.60 0.93 16.02
CA GLN A 81 -10.86 1.62 15.78
C GLN A 81 -11.58 1.06 14.55
N PRO A 82 -12.93 1.10 14.52
CA PRO A 82 -13.70 0.54 13.41
C PRO A 82 -13.30 1.10 12.04
N GLU A 83 -12.87 2.35 11.98
CA GLU A 83 -12.47 2.98 10.71
C GLU A 83 -11.19 2.39 10.11
N PHE A 84 -10.37 1.73 10.93
CA PHE A 84 -9.12 1.11 10.49
C PHE A 84 -9.25 -0.41 10.29
N GLU A 85 -10.36 -0.99 10.69
CA GLU A 85 -10.54 -2.45 10.65
C GLU A 85 -10.33 -3.02 9.25
N GLY A 86 -9.42 -3.98 9.14
CA GLY A 86 -9.13 -4.65 7.89
C GLY A 86 -8.37 -3.83 6.87
N LYS A 87 -7.98 -2.59 7.20
CA LYS A 87 -7.31 -1.67 6.28
C LYS A 87 -5.84 -1.46 6.59
N CYS A 88 -5.35 -1.99 7.70
CA CYS A 88 -4.00 -1.75 8.17
C CYS A 88 -3.06 -2.91 7.85
N THR A 89 -1.83 -2.57 7.49
CA THR A 89 -0.75 -3.53 7.28
C THR A 89 0.43 -3.11 8.15
N MET A 90 0.83 -3.97 9.09
CA MET A 90 2.03 -3.75 9.88
C MET A 90 3.20 -4.41 9.17
N CYS A 91 4.25 -3.66 8.91
CA CYS A 91 5.39 -4.14 8.16
C CYS A 91 6.71 -3.65 8.75
N ARG A 92 7.79 -4.36 8.40
CA ARG A 92 9.12 -4.01 8.86
C ARG A 92 9.60 -2.72 8.20
N LYS A 93 10.39 -1.93 8.93
CA LYS A 93 11.06 -0.77 8.36
C LYS A 93 12.21 -1.24 7.48
N LEU A 94 12.21 -0.82 6.23
CA LEU A 94 13.25 -1.13 5.28
C LEU A 94 13.71 0.14 4.59
N THR A 95 14.96 0.12 4.13
CA THR A 95 15.47 1.23 3.32
C THR A 95 14.96 1.05 1.90
N MET A 96 14.18 2.02 1.43
CA MET A 96 13.59 1.99 0.09
C MET A 96 14.62 2.41 -0.96
N LEU A 97 14.64 1.68 -2.06
CA LEU A 97 15.39 2.11 -3.22
C LEU A 97 14.68 3.31 -3.87
N PRO A 98 15.42 4.28 -4.39
CA PRO A 98 14.81 5.47 -4.98
C PRO A 98 14.31 5.25 -6.41
N ILE A 99 13.74 4.09 -6.67
CA ILE A 99 13.18 3.73 -7.98
C ILE A 99 11.87 3.00 -7.78
N GLU A 100 10.95 3.20 -8.72
CA GLU A 100 9.70 2.46 -8.75
C GLU A 100 9.81 1.36 -9.80
N CYS A 101 9.57 0.11 -9.38
CA CYS A 101 9.64 -1.06 -10.26
C CYS A 101 8.24 -1.55 -10.53
N ILE A 102 7.83 -1.52 -11.78
CA ILE A 102 6.50 -1.95 -12.20
C ILE A 102 6.62 -3.05 -13.24
N VAL A 103 6.03 -4.22 -12.94
CA VAL A 103 5.93 -5.32 -13.89
C VAL A 103 4.50 -5.37 -14.40
N ARG A 104 4.33 -5.36 -15.72
CA ARG A 104 3.00 -5.35 -16.34
C ARG A 104 2.84 -6.57 -17.23
N GLY A 105 1.66 -7.20 -17.16
CA GLY A 105 1.31 -8.26 -18.11
C GLY A 105 1.11 -7.73 -19.52
N TYR A 106 0.59 -6.51 -19.62
CA TYR A 106 0.39 -5.82 -20.90
C TYR A 106 0.84 -4.38 -20.75
N ILE A 107 1.32 -3.77 -21.81
CA ILE A 107 1.75 -2.37 -21.82
C ILE A 107 0.52 -1.47 -21.93
N THR A 108 0.14 -0.84 -20.82
CA THR A 108 -1.03 0.04 -20.72
C THR A 108 -0.69 1.26 -19.85
N GLY A 109 -1.57 2.26 -19.88
CA GLY A 109 -1.41 3.45 -19.07
C GLY A 109 -0.08 4.17 -19.32
N SER A 110 0.61 4.54 -18.25
CA SER A 110 1.90 5.25 -18.33
C SER A 110 2.97 4.40 -19.01
N GLY A 111 2.93 3.08 -18.83
CA GLY A 111 3.87 2.19 -19.50
C GLY A 111 3.78 2.30 -21.03
N ARG A 112 2.57 2.42 -21.56
CA ARG A 112 2.36 2.57 -22.98
C ARG A 112 2.87 3.93 -23.48
N SER A 113 2.66 4.98 -22.73
CA SER A 113 3.17 6.30 -23.09
C SER A 113 4.69 6.33 -23.11
N GLU A 114 5.33 5.67 -22.14
CA GLU A 114 6.78 5.58 -22.05
C GLU A 114 7.39 4.78 -23.23
N GLU A 115 6.69 3.78 -23.73
CA GLU A 115 7.15 2.99 -24.86
C GLU A 115 7.35 3.84 -26.11
N HIS A 116 6.51 4.84 -26.33
CA HIS A 116 6.64 5.76 -27.46
C HIS A 116 7.82 6.72 -27.33
N THR A 117 8.35 6.90 -26.12
CA THR A 117 9.45 7.82 -25.86
C THR A 117 10.75 7.10 -25.54
N SER A 118 10.70 5.89 -24.99
CA SER A 118 11.88 5.11 -24.62
C SER A 118 11.54 3.63 -24.53
N GLU A 119 12.17 2.82 -25.38
CA GLU A 119 12.00 1.37 -25.36
C GLU A 119 12.47 0.74 -24.05
N LEU A 120 13.50 1.30 -23.45
CA LEU A 120 14.06 0.76 -22.21
C LEU A 120 13.11 0.93 -21.04
N GLN A 121 12.33 2.01 -21.01
CA GLN A 121 11.39 2.27 -19.94
C GLN A 121 10.19 1.34 -19.97
N SER A 122 9.83 0.83 -21.12
CA SER A 122 8.71 -0.10 -21.24
C SER A 122 8.97 -1.42 -20.51
N GLN A 123 10.20 -1.73 -20.18
CA GLN A 123 10.59 -2.95 -19.50
C GLN A 123 10.45 -2.87 -17.97
N ARG A 124 10.18 -1.71 -17.43
CA ARG A 124 10.03 -1.51 -15.99
C ARG A 124 8.70 -1.96 -15.46
#